data_8e88000d2aa18ef8998180e10f6316eb
#
_entry.id   8e88000d2aa18ef8998180e10f6316eb
#
_cell.length_a   1.000
_cell.length_b   1.000
_cell.length_c   1.000
_cell.angle_alpha   90.00
_cell.angle_beta   90.00
_cell.angle_gamma   90.00
#
_symmetry.space_group_name_H-M   'P 1'
#
loop_
_entity.id
_entity.type
_entity.pdbx_description
1 polymer ?
#
loop_
_entity_poly.entity_id
_entity_poly.type
_entity_poly.pdbx_seq_one_letter_code
_entity_poly.pdbx_strand_id
1 'polypeptide(L)'
;MTWIPLLLADPSPILRRRALVELLGKPADDPEVRELSALQAEDPLAAPVLAAQEPDGAWSRGDLAWAGDRQRMTVLALLRLGFLGFGADHPAVQRGAEYLFAQQQPDGGWPHPATVDGLSGEEEGYSMVPLQTALPLRALASCGYARDPRAEHAYEWLLAQRLDDGGWPTGIAGGGVYGRVAGYRKLPHSRWGCRSNTTGALLCLAYHPERRHGDPARRALDLLLGRETKEAHTLGYEVTRLTGAEPTRGFLTFYARHDLALILYLCARIGATGDDPRVGDIVAFVKEQQGPYGLWEASQPQASRWLTLDLARSLAQVDQNGDWISLEPRTPFQTYPKELQRY
;
A
#
# COMPACT_ATOMS: atom_id res chain seq x y z
N MET A 1 -8.91 -5.66 26.27
CA MET A 1 -8.96 -5.76 24.79
C MET A 1 -9.50 -7.15 24.45
N THR A 2 -10.77 -7.24 24.06
CA THR A 2 -11.49 -8.52 23.85
C THR A 2 -11.12 -9.24 22.55
N TRP A 3 -10.50 -8.53 21.59
CA TRP A 3 -10.17 -9.04 20.25
C TRP A 3 -8.81 -9.77 20.16
N ILE A 4 -7.88 -9.55 21.09
CA ILE A 4 -6.56 -10.23 21.08
C ILE A 4 -6.69 -11.76 21.03
N PRO A 5 -7.50 -12.42 21.91
CA PRO A 5 -7.67 -13.87 21.83
C PRO A 5 -8.19 -14.35 20.47
N LEU A 6 -9.01 -13.55 19.79
CA LEU A 6 -9.52 -13.89 18.46
C LEU A 6 -8.43 -13.86 17.37
N LEU A 7 -7.44 -12.95 17.48
CA LEU A 7 -6.28 -12.95 16.60
C LEU A 7 -5.33 -14.11 16.89
N LEU A 8 -5.12 -14.44 18.17
CA LEU A 8 -4.26 -15.56 18.58
C LEU A 8 -4.86 -16.93 18.26
N ALA A 9 -6.18 -17.02 18.10
CA ALA A 9 -6.89 -18.24 17.66
C ALA A 9 -6.98 -18.37 16.12
N ASP A 10 -6.35 -17.49 15.36
CA ASP A 10 -6.36 -17.56 13.89
C ASP A 10 -5.54 -18.77 13.39
N PRO A 11 -5.97 -19.46 12.31
CA PRO A 11 -5.17 -20.53 11.71
C PRO A 11 -3.84 -20.05 11.11
N SER A 12 -3.72 -18.76 10.78
CA SER A 12 -2.49 -18.19 10.23
C SER A 12 -1.39 -18.02 11.30
N PRO A 13 -0.28 -18.76 11.22
CA PRO A 13 0.87 -18.56 12.11
C PRO A 13 1.47 -17.15 11.96
N ILE A 14 1.41 -16.57 10.76
CA ILE A 14 1.89 -15.22 10.51
C ILE A 14 1.06 -14.19 11.28
N LEU A 15 -0.27 -14.26 11.21
CA LEU A 15 -1.15 -13.32 11.91
C LEU A 15 -0.96 -13.44 13.43
N ARG A 16 -0.89 -14.66 13.96
CA ARG A 16 -0.63 -14.90 15.39
C ARG A 16 0.71 -14.32 15.82
N ARG A 17 1.79 -14.59 15.08
CA ARG A 17 3.13 -14.05 15.34
C ARG A 17 3.13 -12.52 15.34
N ARG A 18 2.49 -11.90 14.35
CA ARG A 18 2.39 -10.45 14.27
C ARG A 18 1.60 -9.86 15.43
N ALA A 19 0.51 -10.50 15.85
CA ALA A 19 -0.25 -10.08 17.03
C ALA A 19 0.61 -10.12 18.30
N LEU A 20 1.40 -11.18 18.48
CA LEU A 20 2.32 -11.31 19.63
C LEU A 20 3.38 -10.21 19.64
N VAL A 21 4.03 -9.96 18.49
CA VAL A 21 5.13 -9.00 18.40
C VAL A 21 4.62 -7.56 18.33
N GLU A 22 3.67 -7.26 17.42
CA GLU A 22 3.29 -5.89 17.09
C GLU A 22 2.26 -5.30 18.06
N LEU A 23 1.45 -6.13 18.75
CA LEU A 23 0.41 -5.66 19.67
C LEU A 23 0.69 -6.00 21.14
N LEU A 24 1.34 -7.13 21.40
CA LEU A 24 1.67 -7.55 22.77
C LEU A 24 3.12 -7.28 23.15
N GLY A 25 3.95 -6.81 22.20
CA GLY A 25 5.34 -6.44 22.45
C GLY A 25 6.25 -7.62 22.79
N LYS A 26 5.88 -8.87 22.44
CA LYS A 26 6.76 -10.02 22.67
C LYS A 26 8.03 -9.91 21.86
N PRO A 27 9.19 -10.21 22.44
CA PRO A 27 10.47 -10.15 21.74
C PRO A 27 10.58 -11.28 20.69
N ALA A 28 11.44 -11.07 19.69
CA ALA A 28 11.62 -12.02 18.60
C ALA A 28 12.17 -13.39 19.03
N ASP A 29 12.85 -13.45 20.17
CA ASP A 29 13.42 -14.66 20.77
C ASP A 29 12.46 -15.39 21.73
N ASP A 30 11.23 -14.87 21.91
CA ASP A 30 10.17 -15.60 22.64
C ASP A 30 9.93 -16.96 21.97
N PRO A 31 9.83 -18.06 22.74
CA PRO A 31 9.66 -19.41 22.20
C PRO A 31 8.47 -19.55 21.24
N GLU A 32 7.32 -18.96 21.59
CA GLU A 32 6.11 -19.01 20.77
C GLU A 32 6.30 -18.21 19.45
N VAL A 33 6.96 -17.05 19.52
CA VAL A 33 7.28 -16.24 18.32
C VAL A 33 8.21 -17.00 17.38
N ARG A 34 9.21 -17.72 17.91
CA ARG A 34 10.12 -18.55 17.12
C ARG A 34 9.42 -19.75 16.48
N GLU A 35 8.55 -20.43 17.23
CA GLU A 35 7.75 -21.54 16.69
C GLU A 35 6.88 -21.07 15.52
N LEU A 36 6.14 -19.97 15.69
CA LEU A 36 5.29 -19.40 14.64
C LEU A 36 6.11 -18.90 13.45
N SER A 37 7.33 -18.40 13.67
CA SER A 37 8.24 -17.99 12.59
C SER A 37 8.69 -19.19 11.74
N ALA A 38 8.92 -20.33 12.35
CA ALA A 38 9.28 -21.56 11.62
C ALA A 38 8.15 -22.06 10.70
N LEU A 39 6.89 -21.77 11.05
CA LEU A 39 5.70 -22.14 10.27
C LEU A 39 5.31 -21.10 9.20
N GLN A 40 6.08 -20.01 9.04
CA GLN A 40 5.70 -18.91 8.17
C GLN A 40 5.48 -19.35 6.70
N ALA A 41 6.30 -20.25 6.17
CA ALA A 41 6.18 -20.74 4.80
C ALA A 41 4.97 -21.67 4.57
N GLU A 42 4.42 -22.24 5.65
CA GLU A 42 3.25 -23.12 5.63
C GLU A 42 1.93 -22.35 5.82
N ASP A 43 2.01 -21.02 6.05
CA ASP A 43 0.84 -20.18 6.23
C ASP A 43 -0.12 -20.29 5.03
N PRO A 44 -1.45 -20.42 5.26
CA PRO A 44 -2.43 -20.56 4.17
C PRO A 44 -2.41 -19.46 3.11
N LEU A 45 -1.96 -18.25 3.47
CA LEU A 45 -1.83 -17.15 2.52
C LEU A 45 -0.47 -17.11 1.81
N ALA A 46 0.59 -17.67 2.43
CA ALA A 46 1.94 -17.66 1.88
C ALA A 46 2.23 -18.87 1.00
N ALA A 47 1.88 -20.07 1.44
CA ALA A 47 2.22 -21.32 0.77
C ALA A 47 1.79 -21.37 -0.70
N PRO A 48 0.56 -20.98 -1.09
CA PRO A 48 0.16 -20.96 -2.51
C PRO A 48 0.98 -19.97 -3.35
N VAL A 49 1.36 -18.82 -2.78
CA VAL A 49 2.18 -17.82 -3.48
C VAL A 49 3.59 -18.35 -3.71
N LEU A 50 4.19 -18.94 -2.67
CA LEU A 50 5.53 -19.53 -2.77
C LEU A 50 5.59 -20.69 -3.78
N ALA A 51 4.57 -21.56 -3.79
CA ALA A 51 4.47 -22.69 -4.70
C ALA A 51 4.25 -22.28 -6.15
N ALA A 52 3.68 -21.12 -6.43
CA ALA A 52 3.39 -20.62 -7.76
C ALA A 52 4.58 -19.89 -8.44
N GLN A 53 5.73 -19.73 -7.74
CA GLN A 53 6.90 -19.07 -8.32
C GLN A 53 7.53 -19.92 -9.41
N GLU A 54 7.82 -19.31 -10.55
CA GLU A 54 8.51 -19.95 -11.68
C GLU A 54 10.03 -20.00 -11.46
N PRO A 55 10.74 -20.86 -12.22
CA PRO A 55 12.20 -21.06 -12.06
C PRO A 55 13.03 -19.77 -12.23
N ASP A 56 12.58 -18.83 -13.07
CA ASP A 56 13.23 -17.53 -13.30
C ASP A 56 12.90 -16.47 -12.27
N GLY A 57 12.13 -16.83 -11.23
CA GLY A 57 11.75 -15.95 -10.13
C GLY A 57 10.46 -15.18 -10.33
N ALA A 58 9.84 -15.23 -11.50
CA ALA A 58 8.58 -14.55 -11.78
C ALA A 58 7.36 -15.33 -11.25
N TRP A 59 6.20 -14.67 -11.31
CA TRP A 59 4.89 -15.29 -11.19
C TRP A 59 4.06 -14.94 -12.42
N SER A 60 3.40 -15.93 -13.01
CA SER A 60 2.49 -15.76 -14.15
C SER A 60 1.11 -16.37 -13.91
N ARG A 61 0.96 -17.15 -12.84
CA ARG A 61 -0.26 -17.89 -12.49
C ARG A 61 -0.57 -17.74 -11.00
N GLY A 62 -1.78 -18.08 -10.62
CA GLY A 62 -2.25 -18.15 -9.25
C GLY A 62 -3.48 -17.30 -9.02
N ASP A 63 -4.03 -17.39 -7.81
CA ASP A 63 -5.21 -16.64 -7.33
C ASP A 63 -4.99 -15.11 -7.26
N LEU A 64 -3.87 -14.63 -7.77
CA LEU A 64 -3.59 -13.22 -7.91
C LEU A 64 -4.51 -12.55 -8.95
N ALA A 65 -5.40 -13.34 -9.54
CA ALA A 65 -6.60 -12.97 -10.29
C ALA A 65 -6.40 -12.04 -11.49
N TRP A 66 -5.23 -12.04 -12.11
CA TRP A 66 -5.07 -11.27 -13.33
C TRP A 66 -4.21 -11.98 -14.37
N ALA A 67 -4.80 -12.22 -15.55
CA ALA A 67 -4.11 -12.87 -16.63
C ALA A 67 -3.19 -11.89 -17.36
N GLY A 68 -2.00 -12.31 -17.67
CA GLY A 68 -1.29 -11.91 -18.87
C GLY A 68 0.01 -11.14 -18.69
N ASP A 69 0.33 -10.52 -17.54
CA ASP A 69 1.57 -9.76 -17.39
C ASP A 69 2.41 -10.26 -16.21
N ARG A 70 3.52 -10.91 -16.52
CA ARG A 70 4.43 -11.51 -15.53
C ARG A 70 5.02 -10.48 -14.57
N GLN A 71 5.33 -9.27 -15.04
CA GLN A 71 5.85 -8.21 -14.18
C GLN A 71 4.83 -7.83 -13.10
N ARG A 72 3.56 -7.59 -13.50
CA ARG A 72 2.49 -7.23 -12.56
C ARG A 72 2.17 -8.35 -11.59
N MET A 73 2.15 -9.59 -12.06
CA MET A 73 1.93 -10.74 -11.19
C MET A 73 3.06 -10.89 -10.18
N THR A 74 4.31 -10.68 -10.60
CA THR A 74 5.48 -10.69 -9.71
C THR A 74 5.40 -9.57 -8.67
N VAL A 75 5.00 -8.36 -9.09
CA VAL A 75 4.75 -7.23 -8.16
C VAL A 75 3.70 -7.59 -7.11
N LEU A 76 2.57 -8.18 -7.52
CA LEU A 76 1.50 -8.56 -6.60
C LEU A 76 1.92 -9.68 -5.64
N ALA A 77 2.66 -10.66 -6.12
CA ALA A 77 3.21 -11.73 -5.29
C ALA A 77 4.18 -11.18 -4.23
N LEU A 78 5.12 -10.32 -4.62
CA LEU A 78 6.05 -9.69 -3.68
C LEU A 78 5.36 -8.73 -2.72
N LEU A 79 4.35 -7.95 -3.15
CA LEU A 79 3.54 -7.14 -2.24
C LEU A 79 2.86 -7.99 -1.17
N ARG A 80 2.30 -9.14 -1.55
CA ARG A 80 1.69 -10.08 -0.60
C ARG A 80 2.73 -10.69 0.33
N LEU A 81 3.85 -11.18 -0.19
CA LEU A 81 4.93 -11.73 0.62
C LEU A 81 5.49 -10.70 1.59
N GLY A 82 5.75 -9.47 1.15
CA GLY A 82 6.18 -8.37 2.03
C GLY A 82 5.14 -8.02 3.10
N PHE A 83 3.84 -8.01 2.76
CA PHE A 83 2.76 -7.83 3.74
C PHE A 83 2.74 -8.96 4.78
N LEU A 84 3.03 -10.19 4.36
CA LEU A 84 3.14 -11.36 5.23
C LEU A 84 4.48 -11.42 6.01
N GLY A 85 5.40 -10.49 5.77
CA GLY A 85 6.65 -10.36 6.51
C GLY A 85 7.80 -11.20 5.97
N PHE A 86 7.74 -11.62 4.71
CA PHE A 86 8.90 -12.20 4.02
C PHE A 86 9.88 -11.09 3.60
N GLY A 87 11.13 -11.26 3.96
CA GLY A 87 12.20 -10.29 3.71
C GLY A 87 13.17 -10.70 2.62
N ALA A 88 14.20 -9.87 2.42
CA ALA A 88 15.26 -10.06 1.44
C ALA A 88 16.15 -11.30 1.71
N ASP A 89 16.04 -11.91 2.87
CA ASP A 89 16.70 -13.17 3.24
C ASP A 89 16.01 -14.42 2.67
N HIS A 90 14.72 -14.30 2.26
CA HIS A 90 13.96 -15.44 1.76
C HIS A 90 14.25 -15.70 0.27
N PRO A 91 14.60 -16.96 -0.15
CA PRO A 91 15.02 -17.26 -1.52
C PRO A 91 13.99 -16.91 -2.60
N ALA A 92 12.69 -17.09 -2.34
CA ALA A 92 11.64 -16.71 -3.29
C ALA A 92 11.56 -15.19 -3.49
N VAL A 93 11.75 -14.42 -2.41
CA VAL A 93 11.80 -12.95 -2.48
C VAL A 93 13.02 -12.50 -3.27
N GLN A 94 14.18 -13.09 -3.03
CA GLN A 94 15.41 -12.77 -3.78
C GLN A 94 15.23 -12.96 -5.28
N ARG A 95 14.75 -14.15 -5.71
CA ARG A 95 14.53 -14.43 -7.13
C ARG A 95 13.51 -13.47 -7.75
N GLY A 96 12.40 -13.18 -7.05
CA GLY A 96 11.38 -12.24 -7.53
C GLY A 96 11.90 -10.81 -7.62
N ALA A 97 12.72 -10.38 -6.66
CA ALA A 97 13.36 -9.07 -6.70
C ALA A 97 14.32 -8.94 -7.87
N GLU A 98 15.18 -9.94 -8.11
CA GLU A 98 16.09 -9.94 -9.27
C GLU A 98 15.33 -9.93 -10.59
N TYR A 99 14.21 -10.68 -10.69
CA TYR A 99 13.35 -10.62 -11.88
C TYR A 99 12.81 -9.20 -12.11
N LEU A 100 12.34 -8.49 -11.08
CA LEU A 100 11.86 -7.10 -11.21
C LEU A 100 12.99 -6.14 -11.57
N PHE A 101 14.14 -6.23 -10.91
CA PHE A 101 15.28 -5.37 -11.22
C PHE A 101 15.81 -5.57 -12.65
N ALA A 102 15.73 -6.80 -13.20
CA ALA A 102 16.09 -7.06 -14.59
C ALA A 102 15.15 -6.37 -15.61
N GLN A 103 13.95 -5.94 -15.18
CA GLN A 103 12.99 -5.18 -16.01
C GLN A 103 13.11 -3.66 -15.82
N GLN A 104 13.94 -3.21 -14.87
CA GLN A 104 14.14 -1.78 -14.61
C GLN A 104 14.86 -1.12 -15.79
N GLN A 105 14.38 0.06 -16.19
CA GLN A 105 14.99 0.83 -17.25
C GLN A 105 16.23 1.61 -16.75
N PRO A 106 17.12 2.03 -17.67
CA PRO A 106 18.32 2.79 -17.29
C PRO A 106 18.04 4.11 -16.57
N ASP A 107 16.84 4.67 -16.68
CA ASP A 107 16.42 5.87 -15.95
C ASP A 107 15.92 5.59 -14.53
N GLY A 108 15.82 4.33 -14.14
CA GLY A 108 15.34 3.89 -12.83
C GLY A 108 13.86 3.54 -12.78
N GLY A 109 13.09 3.83 -13.81
CA GLY A 109 11.65 3.55 -13.88
C GLY A 109 11.33 2.11 -14.32
N TRP A 110 10.04 1.74 -14.19
CA TRP A 110 9.45 0.53 -14.78
C TRP A 110 8.33 0.96 -15.72
N PRO A 111 8.61 1.14 -17.01
CA PRO A 111 7.57 1.44 -17.99
C PRO A 111 6.68 0.24 -18.21
N HIS A 112 5.46 0.51 -18.62
CA HIS A 112 4.51 -0.50 -19.03
C HIS A 112 4.07 -0.22 -20.47
N PRO A 113 4.08 -1.22 -21.36
CA PRO A 113 3.53 -1.04 -22.71
C PRO A 113 2.09 -0.54 -22.60
N ALA A 114 1.76 0.49 -23.31
CA ALA A 114 0.42 1.05 -23.37
C ALA A 114 -0.47 0.06 -24.16
N THR A 115 -1.06 -0.90 -23.48
CA THR A 115 -2.11 -1.78 -24.02
C THR A 115 -3.50 -1.35 -23.57
N VAL A 116 -3.67 -0.07 -23.21
CA VAL A 116 -4.99 0.46 -22.90
C VAL A 116 -5.55 1.06 -24.19
N ASP A 117 -6.54 0.38 -24.76
CA ASP A 117 -7.26 0.85 -25.95
C ASP A 117 -7.58 2.35 -25.86
N GLY A 118 -7.11 3.13 -26.81
CA GLY A 118 -7.38 4.55 -26.93
C GLY A 118 -6.38 5.51 -26.28
N LEU A 119 -5.34 5.04 -25.61
CA LEU A 119 -4.22 5.86 -25.14
C LEU A 119 -2.96 5.57 -25.95
N SER A 120 -3.04 5.73 -27.25
CA SER A 120 -1.86 5.84 -28.10
C SER A 120 -1.20 7.21 -27.87
N GLY A 121 -0.51 7.33 -26.75
CA GLY A 121 0.49 8.36 -26.56
C GLY A 121 1.72 7.93 -27.35
N GLU A 122 2.28 8.79 -28.14
CA GLU A 122 3.39 8.55 -29.05
C GLU A 122 4.72 8.21 -28.35
N GLU A 123 4.74 8.06 -27.04
CA GLU A 123 5.90 7.66 -26.26
C GLU A 123 5.74 6.21 -25.79
N GLU A 124 6.51 5.34 -26.37
CA GLU A 124 6.58 3.94 -26.01
C GLU A 124 6.84 3.76 -24.50
N GLY A 125 5.88 3.18 -23.79
CA GLY A 125 6.13 2.57 -22.50
C GLY A 125 5.57 3.26 -21.27
N TYR A 126 5.19 4.53 -21.28
CA TYR A 126 4.70 5.23 -20.09
C TYR A 126 3.26 5.73 -20.20
N SER A 127 2.34 5.05 -19.51
CA SER A 127 1.01 5.58 -19.18
C SER A 127 0.80 5.47 -17.68
N MET A 128 0.13 6.37 -16.98
CA MET A 128 0.02 6.35 -15.50
C MET A 128 1.38 6.24 -14.79
N VAL A 129 2.30 7.01 -15.22
CA VAL A 129 3.73 6.84 -15.06
C VAL A 129 4.22 6.67 -13.63
N PRO A 130 3.87 7.52 -12.64
CA PRO A 130 4.39 7.32 -11.30
C PRO A 130 3.95 5.99 -10.68
N LEU A 131 2.70 5.56 -10.94
CA LEU A 131 2.18 4.32 -10.36
C LEU A 131 2.83 3.07 -10.96
N GLN A 132 3.21 3.09 -12.22
CA GLN A 132 3.89 1.97 -12.87
C GLN A 132 5.25 1.68 -12.23
N THR A 133 5.99 2.71 -11.86
CA THR A 133 7.24 2.59 -11.09
C THR A 133 6.97 2.39 -9.60
N ALA A 134 5.98 3.06 -9.03
CA ALA A 134 5.69 2.97 -7.61
C ALA A 134 5.28 1.58 -7.14
N LEU A 135 4.57 0.79 -7.96
CA LEU A 135 4.14 -0.54 -7.54
C LEU A 135 5.30 -1.56 -7.45
N PRO A 136 6.18 -1.72 -8.45
CA PRO A 136 7.39 -2.52 -8.31
C PRO A 136 8.28 -2.04 -7.15
N LEU A 137 8.53 -0.74 -7.06
CA LEU A 137 9.35 -0.16 -6.00
C LEU A 137 8.78 -0.43 -4.60
N ARG A 138 7.46 -0.27 -4.42
CA ARG A 138 6.78 -0.62 -3.16
C ARG A 138 6.94 -2.10 -2.83
N ALA A 139 6.77 -3.00 -3.81
CA ALA A 139 6.92 -4.43 -3.61
C ALA A 139 8.33 -4.77 -3.12
N LEU A 140 9.35 -4.26 -3.79
CA LEU A 140 10.75 -4.41 -3.40
C LEU A 140 11.02 -3.83 -2.01
N ALA A 141 10.56 -2.61 -1.74
CA ALA A 141 10.76 -1.93 -0.47
C ALA A 141 10.07 -2.66 0.71
N SER A 142 8.86 -3.20 0.48
CA SER A 142 8.14 -3.99 1.49
C SER A 142 8.85 -5.30 1.85
N CYS A 143 9.67 -5.81 0.94
CA CYS A 143 10.50 -7.01 1.11
C CYS A 143 11.94 -6.70 1.58
N GLY A 144 12.23 -5.46 1.98
CA GLY A 144 13.53 -5.10 2.56
C GLY A 144 14.56 -4.52 1.58
N TYR A 145 14.21 -4.31 0.31
CA TYR A 145 15.11 -3.73 -0.70
C TYR A 145 15.06 -2.21 -0.80
N ALA A 146 14.48 -1.51 0.18
CA ALA A 146 14.35 -0.05 0.11
C ALA A 146 15.70 0.69 -0.08
N ARG A 147 16.80 0.13 0.46
CA ARG A 147 18.16 0.68 0.35
C ARG A 147 19.05 0.01 -0.70
N ASP A 148 18.49 -0.88 -1.53
CA ASP A 148 19.25 -1.43 -2.67
C ASP A 148 19.57 -0.29 -3.65
N PRO A 149 20.79 -0.16 -4.18
CA PRO A 149 21.15 0.93 -5.09
C PRO A 149 20.20 1.06 -6.31
N ARG A 150 19.65 -0.02 -6.81
CA ARG A 150 18.68 -0.03 -7.90
C ARG A 150 17.34 0.55 -7.45
N ALA A 151 16.90 0.21 -6.23
CA ALA A 151 15.70 0.80 -5.64
C ALA A 151 15.92 2.29 -5.35
N GLU A 152 17.08 2.71 -4.87
CA GLU A 152 17.42 4.13 -4.67
C GLU A 152 17.33 4.90 -6.00
N HIS A 153 17.82 4.34 -7.10
CA HIS A 153 17.66 4.95 -8.44
C HIS A 153 16.18 5.11 -8.82
N ALA A 154 15.34 4.13 -8.49
CA ALA A 154 13.90 4.25 -8.70
C ALA A 154 13.25 5.31 -7.81
N TYR A 155 13.71 5.49 -6.57
CA TYR A 155 13.25 6.59 -5.70
C TYR A 155 13.61 7.96 -6.30
N GLU A 156 14.81 8.14 -6.84
CA GLU A 156 15.20 9.38 -7.51
C GLU A 156 14.31 9.64 -8.74
N TRP A 157 14.10 8.61 -9.58
CA TRP A 157 13.18 8.72 -10.72
C TRP A 157 11.77 9.11 -10.26
N LEU A 158 11.23 8.45 -9.22
CA LEU A 158 9.89 8.72 -8.71
C LEU A 158 9.77 10.15 -8.16
N LEU A 159 10.79 10.64 -7.44
CA LEU A 159 10.83 12.00 -6.92
C LEU A 159 10.93 13.04 -8.04
N ALA A 160 11.63 12.74 -9.14
CA ALA A 160 11.70 13.62 -10.30
C ALA A 160 10.33 13.79 -11.01
N GLN A 161 9.39 12.86 -10.82
CA GLN A 161 8.02 12.99 -11.34
C GLN A 161 7.09 13.79 -10.42
N ARG A 162 7.56 14.25 -9.26
CA ARG A 162 6.76 15.00 -8.31
C ARG A 162 6.51 16.42 -8.80
N LEU A 163 5.28 16.90 -8.64
CA LEU A 163 4.90 18.27 -8.91
C LEU A 163 5.37 19.24 -7.82
N ASP A 164 5.50 20.53 -8.15
CA ASP A 164 5.91 21.57 -7.19
C ASP A 164 4.96 21.69 -6.01
N ASP A 165 3.67 21.38 -6.19
CA ASP A 165 2.67 21.38 -5.11
C ASP A 165 2.79 20.15 -4.19
N GLY A 166 3.59 19.16 -4.56
CA GLY A 166 3.89 17.99 -3.75
C GLY A 166 3.18 16.71 -4.16
N GLY A 167 2.22 16.78 -5.10
CA GLY A 167 1.53 15.61 -5.64
C GLY A 167 2.28 14.94 -6.79
N TRP A 168 1.76 13.80 -7.25
CA TRP A 168 2.22 13.11 -8.45
C TRP A 168 1.13 13.15 -9.52
N PRO A 169 1.46 13.50 -10.79
CA PRO A 169 0.51 13.55 -11.90
C PRO A 169 0.15 12.16 -12.42
N THR A 170 -0.74 12.08 -13.41
CA THR A 170 -1.02 10.82 -14.13
C THR A 170 0.01 10.52 -15.22
N GLY A 171 0.58 11.54 -15.84
CA GLY A 171 1.62 11.41 -16.85
C GLY A 171 3.01 11.71 -16.32
N ILE A 172 3.97 11.85 -17.20
CA ILE A 172 5.30 12.37 -16.88
C ILE A 172 5.17 13.82 -16.41
N ALA A 173 5.93 14.21 -15.41
CA ALA A 173 5.96 15.60 -14.97
C ALA A 173 6.31 16.52 -16.14
N GLY A 174 5.42 17.46 -16.49
CA GLY A 174 5.55 18.30 -17.67
C GLY A 174 5.00 17.72 -18.98
N GLY A 175 4.61 16.45 -19.05
CA GLY A 175 4.20 15.74 -20.28
C GLY A 175 2.73 15.84 -20.67
N GLY A 176 1.88 16.55 -19.95
CA GLY A 176 0.56 16.97 -20.42
C GLY A 176 -0.58 15.96 -20.42
N VAL A 177 -0.44 14.74 -19.87
CA VAL A 177 -1.56 13.80 -19.74
C VAL A 177 -2.19 13.93 -18.36
N TYR A 178 -3.26 14.71 -18.27
CA TYR A 178 -3.95 14.96 -17.01
C TYR A 178 -5.42 14.53 -17.08
N GLY A 179 -5.83 13.63 -16.20
CA GLY A 179 -7.24 13.43 -15.90
C GLY A 179 -8.06 12.57 -16.85
N ARG A 180 -7.47 11.82 -17.78
CA ARG A 180 -8.20 10.94 -18.72
C ARG A 180 -7.84 9.47 -18.63
N VAL A 181 -7.03 9.08 -17.67
CA VAL A 181 -6.51 7.72 -17.52
C VAL A 181 -7.38 6.94 -16.52
N ALA A 182 -7.63 5.67 -16.79
CA ALA A 182 -8.32 4.79 -15.84
C ALA A 182 -7.63 4.82 -14.47
N GLY A 183 -8.41 4.97 -13.40
CA GLY A 183 -7.87 5.07 -12.03
C GLY A 183 -7.43 6.49 -11.62
N TYR A 184 -7.47 7.47 -12.51
CA TYR A 184 -7.26 8.86 -12.12
C TYR A 184 -8.29 9.29 -11.07
N ARG A 185 -7.79 9.97 -10.03
CA ARG A 185 -8.60 10.68 -9.05
C ARG A 185 -7.93 12.01 -8.75
N LYS A 186 -8.68 13.09 -8.87
CA LYS A 186 -8.16 14.42 -8.55
C LYS A 186 -7.64 14.45 -7.11
N LEU A 187 -6.45 14.99 -6.92
CA LEU A 187 -5.89 15.23 -5.60
C LEU A 187 -6.34 16.63 -5.12
N PRO A 188 -6.99 16.74 -3.95
CA PRO A 188 -7.32 18.02 -3.36
C PRO A 188 -6.08 18.91 -3.19
N HIS A 189 -6.25 20.22 -3.30
CA HIS A 189 -5.17 21.21 -3.15
C HIS A 189 -3.99 21.04 -4.11
N SER A 190 -4.16 20.24 -5.16
CA SER A 190 -3.20 20.10 -6.26
C SER A 190 -3.86 20.41 -7.59
N ARG A 191 -3.16 21.16 -8.46
CA ARG A 191 -3.69 21.52 -9.77
C ARG A 191 -3.78 20.31 -10.70
N TRP A 192 -2.75 19.47 -10.70
CA TRP A 192 -2.57 18.35 -11.63
C TRP A 192 -2.27 17.02 -10.93
N GLY A 193 -2.26 17.01 -9.60
CA GLY A 193 -1.99 15.81 -8.84
C GLY A 193 -3.10 14.76 -8.99
N CYS A 194 -2.67 13.52 -9.04
CA CYS A 194 -3.53 12.34 -9.03
C CYS A 194 -3.42 11.64 -7.68
N ARG A 195 -4.54 11.47 -6.98
CA ARG A 195 -4.55 10.77 -5.69
C ARG A 195 -3.98 9.36 -5.80
N SER A 196 -4.35 8.59 -6.83
CA SER A 196 -3.86 7.22 -7.00
C SER A 196 -2.33 7.17 -7.14
N ASN A 197 -1.76 8.05 -7.96
CA ASN A 197 -0.30 8.12 -8.14
C ASN A 197 0.40 8.65 -6.89
N THR A 198 -0.17 9.66 -6.23
CA THR A 198 0.38 10.20 -4.99
C THR A 198 0.34 9.16 -3.86
N THR A 199 -0.74 8.38 -3.73
CA THR A 199 -0.82 7.28 -2.76
C THR A 199 0.24 6.21 -3.05
N GLY A 200 0.42 5.82 -4.32
CA GLY A 200 1.45 4.85 -4.71
C GLY A 200 2.86 5.33 -4.39
N ALA A 201 3.18 6.57 -4.76
CA ALA A 201 4.48 7.17 -4.46
C ALA A 201 4.72 7.30 -2.94
N LEU A 202 3.73 7.75 -2.19
CA LEU A 202 3.83 7.88 -0.74
C LEU A 202 4.04 6.53 -0.05
N LEU A 203 3.43 5.45 -0.53
CA LEU A 203 3.68 4.11 -0.01
C LEU A 203 5.13 3.67 -0.20
N CYS A 204 5.76 3.99 -1.33
CA CYS A 204 7.18 3.73 -1.51
C CYS A 204 8.02 4.49 -0.46
N LEU A 205 7.78 5.79 -0.32
CA LEU A 205 8.47 6.62 0.67
C LEU A 205 8.24 6.11 2.10
N ALA A 206 7.02 5.66 2.43
CA ALA A 206 6.67 5.12 3.74
C ALA A 206 7.43 3.83 4.11
N TYR A 207 7.86 3.04 3.12
CA TYR A 207 8.70 1.84 3.37
C TYR A 207 10.19 2.17 3.49
N HIS A 208 10.62 3.33 3.02
CA HIS A 208 12.02 3.72 3.12
C HIS A 208 12.34 4.29 4.52
N PRO A 209 13.36 3.80 5.22
CA PRO A 209 13.64 4.17 6.61
C PRO A 209 13.94 5.65 6.82
N GLU A 210 14.63 6.31 5.88
CA GLU A 210 14.96 7.74 5.96
C GLU A 210 13.92 8.61 5.23
N ARG A 211 13.54 8.25 3.99
CA ARG A 211 12.68 9.09 3.13
C ARG A 211 11.26 9.26 3.70
N ARG A 212 10.78 8.34 4.54
CA ARG A 212 9.46 8.43 5.18
C ARG A 212 9.29 9.66 6.08
N HIS A 213 10.38 10.20 6.61
CA HIS A 213 10.37 11.39 7.49
C HIS A 213 10.71 12.69 6.74
N GLY A 214 11.01 12.61 5.44
CA GLY A 214 11.35 13.76 4.62
C GLY A 214 10.14 14.57 4.15
N ASP A 215 10.40 15.81 3.73
CA ASP A 215 9.37 16.72 3.22
C ASP A 215 8.52 16.14 2.08
N PRO A 216 9.07 15.36 1.11
CA PRO A 216 8.24 14.76 0.07
C PRO A 216 7.14 13.85 0.60
N ALA A 217 7.45 13.02 1.63
CA ALA A 217 6.49 12.12 2.24
C ALA A 217 5.44 12.89 3.08
N ARG A 218 5.89 13.84 3.90
CA ARG A 218 5.02 14.67 4.72
C ARG A 218 4.06 15.49 3.86
N ARG A 219 4.56 16.15 2.81
CA ARG A 219 3.73 16.95 1.91
C ARG A 219 2.71 16.12 1.15
N ALA A 220 3.09 14.94 0.65
CA ALA A 220 2.17 14.04 -0.03
C ALA A 220 1.04 13.55 0.89
N LEU A 221 1.37 13.19 2.14
CA LEU A 221 0.36 12.81 3.13
C LEU A 221 -0.58 13.97 3.45
N ASP A 222 -0.04 15.17 3.60
CA ASP A 222 -0.82 16.38 3.86
C ASP A 222 -1.88 16.63 2.76
N LEU A 223 -1.49 16.47 1.49
CA LEU A 223 -2.41 16.55 0.36
C LEU A 223 -3.47 15.43 0.37
N LEU A 224 -3.10 14.20 0.74
CA LEU A 224 -4.05 13.09 0.84
C LEU A 224 -5.07 13.30 1.96
N LEU A 225 -4.65 13.91 3.07
CA LEU A 225 -5.52 14.28 4.19
C LEU A 225 -6.45 15.47 3.85
N GLY A 226 -6.09 16.29 2.87
CA GLY A 226 -6.91 17.38 2.35
C GLY A 226 -8.10 16.95 1.49
N ARG A 227 -8.64 15.77 1.73
CA ARG A 227 -9.75 15.13 1.01
C ARG A 227 -10.97 16.04 0.86
N GLU A 228 -11.60 16.01 -0.33
CA GLU A 228 -12.89 16.66 -0.56
C GLU A 228 -14.03 15.83 0.08
N THR A 229 -15.04 16.51 0.63
CA THR A 229 -16.19 15.89 1.31
C THR A 229 -17.02 14.97 0.40
N LYS A 230 -16.90 15.14 -0.91
CA LYS A 230 -17.66 14.36 -1.92
C LYS A 230 -17.08 12.99 -2.21
N GLU A 231 -15.91 12.66 -1.70
CA GLU A 231 -15.27 11.39 -2.03
C GLU A 231 -15.79 10.24 -1.19
N ALA A 232 -16.27 9.19 -1.86
CA ALA A 232 -16.55 7.92 -1.22
C ALA A 232 -15.28 7.30 -0.65
N HIS A 233 -15.41 6.57 0.45
CA HIS A 233 -14.31 5.87 1.10
C HIS A 233 -14.62 4.38 1.32
N THR A 234 -13.59 3.62 1.58
CA THR A 234 -13.66 2.21 2.00
C THR A 234 -12.84 2.03 3.27
N LEU A 235 -13.02 0.91 3.95
CA LEU A 235 -12.21 0.53 5.10
C LEU A 235 -11.59 -0.85 4.85
N GLY A 236 -10.25 -0.91 4.76
CA GLY A 236 -9.49 -2.16 4.64
C GLY A 236 -9.50 -2.78 3.24
N TYR A 237 -9.75 -2.03 2.19
CA TYR A 237 -9.70 -2.54 0.81
C TYR A 237 -8.30 -3.05 0.44
N GLU A 238 -7.26 -2.35 0.86
CA GLU A 238 -5.88 -2.76 0.60
C GLU A 238 -5.54 -4.07 1.33
N VAL A 239 -5.96 -4.22 2.57
CA VAL A 239 -5.76 -5.45 3.34
C VAL A 239 -6.48 -6.63 2.68
N THR A 240 -7.73 -6.46 2.24
CA THR A 240 -8.47 -7.52 1.54
C THR A 240 -7.79 -7.97 0.25
N ARG A 241 -7.14 -7.05 -0.45
CA ARG A 241 -6.36 -7.37 -1.65
C ARG A 241 -5.05 -8.10 -1.33
N LEU A 242 -4.31 -7.64 -0.32
CA LEU A 242 -3.04 -8.25 0.08
C LEU A 242 -3.23 -9.65 0.67
N THR A 243 -4.35 -9.91 1.31
CA THR A 243 -4.72 -11.26 1.78
C THR A 243 -5.31 -12.14 0.66
N GLY A 244 -5.57 -11.59 -0.53
CA GLY A 244 -6.21 -12.31 -1.64
C GLY A 244 -7.71 -12.54 -1.47
N ALA A 245 -8.32 -11.96 -0.45
CA ALA A 245 -9.75 -12.09 -0.19
C ALA A 245 -10.59 -11.33 -1.22
N GLU A 246 -10.04 -10.29 -1.84
CA GLU A 246 -10.67 -9.57 -2.95
C GLU A 246 -9.75 -9.56 -4.18
N PRO A 247 -10.28 -9.89 -5.37
CA PRO A 247 -9.50 -9.88 -6.60
C PRO A 247 -8.95 -8.49 -6.92
N THR A 248 -7.71 -8.41 -7.34
CA THR A 248 -7.13 -7.17 -7.84
C THR A 248 -7.73 -6.84 -9.21
N ARG A 249 -8.46 -5.74 -9.31
CA ARG A 249 -9.04 -5.25 -10.56
C ARG A 249 -8.16 -4.20 -11.19
N GLY A 250 -7.50 -4.54 -12.27
CA GLY A 250 -6.76 -3.60 -13.10
C GLY A 250 -5.61 -2.89 -12.37
N PHE A 251 -4.44 -2.92 -12.97
CA PHE A 251 -3.23 -2.33 -12.40
C PHE A 251 -3.36 -0.80 -12.24
N LEU A 252 -3.94 -0.12 -13.24
CA LEU A 252 -4.06 1.33 -13.25
C LEU A 252 -5.08 1.88 -12.23
N THR A 253 -5.95 1.00 -11.69
CA THR A 253 -6.96 1.40 -10.69
C THR A 253 -6.56 1.01 -9.27
N PHE A 254 -5.30 0.62 -9.07
CA PHE A 254 -4.82 0.03 -7.83
C PHE A 254 -5.17 0.87 -6.58
N TYR A 255 -4.95 2.17 -6.61
CA TYR A 255 -5.25 3.09 -5.51
C TYR A 255 -6.41 4.05 -5.83
N ALA A 256 -7.31 3.67 -6.71
CA ALA A 256 -8.44 4.52 -7.07
C ALA A 256 -9.46 4.69 -5.93
N ARG A 257 -9.52 3.73 -5.00
CA ARG A 257 -10.35 3.83 -3.80
C ARG A 257 -9.66 4.63 -2.71
N HIS A 258 -10.42 5.43 -1.98
CA HIS A 258 -9.94 6.12 -0.78
C HIS A 258 -10.15 5.18 0.42
N ASP A 259 -9.10 4.46 0.79
CA ASP A 259 -9.12 3.46 1.87
C ASP A 259 -8.62 4.07 3.17
N LEU A 260 -9.51 4.23 4.15
CA LEU A 260 -9.18 4.87 5.42
C LEU A 260 -8.19 4.07 6.27
N ALA A 261 -8.19 2.74 6.19
CA ALA A 261 -7.19 1.91 6.85
C ALA A 261 -5.80 2.18 6.26
N LEU A 262 -5.70 2.27 4.93
CA LEU A 262 -4.44 2.62 4.25
C LEU A 262 -3.97 4.04 4.60
N ILE A 263 -4.87 5.01 4.70
CA ILE A 263 -4.51 6.37 5.11
C ILE A 263 -4.00 6.39 6.55
N LEU A 264 -4.66 5.70 7.49
CA LEU A 264 -4.15 5.57 8.86
C LEU A 264 -2.79 4.88 8.94
N TYR A 265 -2.59 3.82 8.15
CA TYR A 265 -1.29 3.18 8.04
C TYR A 265 -0.21 4.15 7.57
N LEU A 266 -0.50 5.00 6.57
CA LEU A 266 0.41 6.03 6.11
C LEU A 266 0.67 7.10 7.20
N CYS A 267 -0.37 7.55 7.89
CA CYS A 267 -0.23 8.47 9.03
C CYS A 267 0.72 7.90 10.09
N ALA A 268 0.52 6.65 10.47
CA ALA A 268 1.36 5.97 11.45
C ALA A 268 2.83 5.89 11.03
N ARG A 269 3.10 5.58 9.77
CA ARG A 269 4.48 5.41 9.27
C ARG A 269 5.22 6.70 8.98
N ILE A 270 4.51 7.74 8.54
CA ILE A 270 5.08 9.05 8.19
C ILE A 270 5.27 9.92 9.44
N GLY A 271 4.46 9.67 10.48
CA GLY A 271 4.55 10.38 11.75
C GLY A 271 3.43 11.40 11.99
N ALA A 272 2.29 11.30 11.27
CA ALA A 272 1.13 12.13 11.59
C ALA A 272 0.52 11.75 12.94
N THR A 273 -0.01 12.74 13.64
CA THR A 273 -0.59 12.58 14.98
C THR A 273 -2.11 12.76 14.98
N GLY A 274 -2.78 12.19 15.96
CA GLY A 274 -4.20 12.40 16.21
C GLY A 274 -4.58 13.85 16.58
N ASP A 275 -3.61 14.70 16.91
CA ASP A 275 -3.82 16.13 17.15
C ASP A 275 -4.12 16.91 15.86
N ASP A 276 -3.73 16.39 14.69
CA ASP A 276 -4.23 16.92 13.42
C ASP A 276 -5.72 16.59 13.31
N PRO A 277 -6.61 17.60 13.21
CA PRO A 277 -8.06 17.38 13.20
C PRO A 277 -8.53 16.41 12.10
N ARG A 278 -7.83 16.36 10.96
CA ARG A 278 -8.17 15.45 9.85
C ARG A 278 -7.84 14.02 10.20
N VAL A 279 -6.72 13.79 10.87
CA VAL A 279 -6.33 12.47 11.39
C VAL A 279 -7.26 12.07 12.54
N GLY A 280 -7.54 13.00 13.46
CA GLY A 280 -8.49 12.79 14.56
C GLY A 280 -9.87 12.37 14.09
N ASP A 281 -10.41 13.03 13.04
CA ASP A 281 -11.70 12.66 12.44
C ASP A 281 -11.68 11.22 11.87
N ILE A 282 -10.60 10.83 11.21
CA ILE A 282 -10.44 9.46 10.68
C ILE A 282 -10.34 8.45 11.84
N VAL A 283 -9.55 8.76 12.87
CA VAL A 283 -9.41 7.91 14.06
C VAL A 283 -10.75 7.72 14.77
N ALA A 284 -11.51 8.79 14.98
CA ALA A 284 -12.83 8.73 15.59
C ALA A 284 -13.78 7.85 14.76
N PHE A 285 -13.87 8.11 13.47
CA PHE A 285 -14.71 7.32 12.56
C PHE A 285 -14.32 5.83 12.57
N VAL A 286 -13.03 5.51 12.48
CA VAL A 286 -12.56 4.12 12.47
C VAL A 286 -12.89 3.43 13.79
N LYS A 287 -12.73 4.10 14.94
CA LYS A 287 -13.11 3.56 16.26
C LYS A 287 -14.61 3.26 16.35
N GLU A 288 -15.47 4.10 15.76
CA GLU A 288 -16.93 3.88 15.71
C GLU A 288 -17.33 2.67 14.85
N GLN A 289 -16.52 2.29 13.85
CA GLN A 289 -16.77 1.11 13.01
C GLN A 289 -16.38 -0.22 13.69
N GLN A 290 -15.83 -0.19 14.89
CA GLN A 290 -15.44 -1.40 15.61
C GLN A 290 -16.69 -2.19 16.05
N GLY A 291 -16.73 -3.46 15.69
CA GLY A 291 -17.86 -4.33 16.01
C GLY A 291 -17.90 -4.76 17.48
N PRO A 292 -18.97 -5.47 17.89
CA PRO A 292 -19.24 -5.80 19.31
C PRO A 292 -18.18 -6.69 19.96
N TYR A 293 -17.42 -7.44 19.16
CA TYR A 293 -16.30 -8.27 19.65
C TYR A 293 -14.96 -7.55 19.58
N GLY A 294 -14.96 -6.26 19.22
CA GLY A 294 -13.76 -5.45 19.08
C GLY A 294 -12.99 -5.68 17.77
N LEU A 295 -13.52 -6.44 16.83
CA LEU A 295 -12.96 -6.60 15.49
C LEU A 295 -13.52 -5.53 14.55
N TRP A 296 -12.70 -5.15 13.56
CA TRP A 296 -13.21 -4.40 12.39
C TRP A 296 -13.55 -5.38 11.29
N GLU A 297 -14.74 -5.20 10.70
CA GLU A 297 -15.22 -6.05 9.62
C GLU A 297 -14.73 -5.53 8.27
N ALA A 298 -14.02 -6.38 7.54
CA ALA A 298 -13.68 -6.14 6.15
C ALA A 298 -14.86 -6.48 5.23
N SER A 299 -14.86 -5.93 4.00
CA SER A 299 -15.83 -6.30 2.96
C SER A 299 -15.85 -7.81 2.67
N GLN A 300 -14.74 -8.48 2.93
CA GLN A 300 -14.56 -9.92 2.86
C GLN A 300 -14.25 -10.44 4.27
N PRO A 301 -15.12 -11.23 4.90
CA PRO A 301 -15.01 -11.61 6.31
C PRO A 301 -13.69 -12.29 6.68
N GLN A 302 -13.10 -13.07 5.76
CA GLN A 302 -11.81 -13.74 5.96
C GLN A 302 -10.62 -12.77 6.16
N ALA A 303 -10.76 -11.51 5.74
CA ALA A 303 -9.75 -10.48 5.95
C ALA A 303 -9.95 -9.67 7.24
N SER A 304 -11.05 -9.86 7.97
CA SER A 304 -11.40 -9.01 9.13
C SER A 304 -10.37 -9.05 10.26
N ARG A 305 -9.76 -10.20 10.52
CA ARG A 305 -8.72 -10.31 11.55
C ARG A 305 -7.42 -9.61 11.12
N TRP A 306 -7.08 -9.67 9.84
CA TRP A 306 -5.94 -8.95 9.27
C TRP A 306 -6.17 -7.43 9.31
N LEU A 307 -7.38 -6.98 8.97
CA LEU A 307 -7.77 -5.59 9.08
C LEU A 307 -7.71 -5.11 10.54
N THR A 308 -8.16 -5.95 11.48
CA THR A 308 -8.11 -5.63 12.91
C THR A 308 -6.67 -5.46 13.39
N LEU A 309 -5.76 -6.37 13.01
CA LEU A 309 -4.34 -6.24 13.32
C LEU A 309 -3.75 -4.94 12.76
N ASP A 310 -4.02 -4.63 11.49
CA ASP A 310 -3.47 -3.46 10.81
C ASP A 310 -3.98 -2.14 11.41
N LEU A 311 -5.28 -2.04 11.68
CA LEU A 311 -5.89 -0.88 12.32
C LEU A 311 -5.43 -0.70 13.76
N ALA A 312 -5.41 -1.78 14.56
CA ALA A 312 -4.96 -1.71 15.96
C ALA A 312 -3.53 -1.18 16.08
N ARG A 313 -2.63 -1.69 15.21
CA ARG A 313 -1.25 -1.21 15.13
C ARG A 313 -1.17 0.24 14.71
N SER A 314 -1.87 0.62 13.64
CA SER A 314 -1.83 1.97 13.09
C SER A 314 -2.38 3.00 14.09
N LEU A 315 -3.48 2.69 14.77
CA LEU A 315 -4.05 3.53 15.82
C LEU A 315 -3.07 3.72 16.99
N ALA A 316 -2.44 2.65 17.47
CA ALA A 316 -1.46 2.75 18.56
C ALA A 316 -0.24 3.62 18.16
N GLN A 317 0.23 3.56 16.93
CA GLN A 317 1.35 4.37 16.46
C GLN A 317 0.96 5.85 16.29
N VAL A 318 -0.21 6.15 15.73
CA VAL A 318 -0.70 7.54 15.57
C VAL A 318 -0.83 8.22 16.93
N ASP A 319 -1.27 7.53 17.96
CA ASP A 319 -1.38 8.08 19.33
C ASP A 319 0.00 8.36 19.98
N GLN A 320 1.09 7.78 19.45
CA GLN A 320 2.46 7.96 19.95
C GLN A 320 3.28 8.96 19.14
N ASN A 321 2.81 9.37 17.96
CA ASN A 321 3.51 10.34 17.13
C ASN A 321 3.44 11.74 17.75
N GLY A 322 4.49 12.56 17.53
CA GLY A 322 4.57 13.96 17.98
C GLY A 322 4.62 14.92 16.81
N ASP A 323 4.64 16.18 17.08
CA ASP A 323 5.00 17.36 16.26
C ASP A 323 4.56 17.42 14.77
N TRP A 324 3.56 16.65 14.33
CA TRP A 324 2.97 16.81 13.01
C TRP A 324 2.13 18.10 12.96
N ILE A 325 2.48 18.98 12.03
CA ILE A 325 1.68 20.20 11.74
C ILE A 325 1.31 20.16 10.26
N SER A 326 -0.01 20.17 9.98
CA SER A 326 -0.51 20.32 8.63
C SER A 326 -0.45 21.77 8.16
N LEU A 327 -0.09 21.95 6.89
CA LEU A 327 -0.12 23.23 6.19
C LEU A 327 -1.39 23.42 5.35
N GLU A 328 -2.18 22.34 5.17
CA GLU A 328 -3.36 22.37 4.32
C GLU A 328 -4.63 22.74 5.12
N PRO A 329 -5.58 23.44 4.50
CA PRO A 329 -6.88 23.71 5.11
C PRO A 329 -7.58 22.39 5.47
N ARG A 330 -8.27 22.39 6.62
CA ARG A 330 -9.09 21.26 7.02
C ARG A 330 -10.30 21.12 6.10
N THR A 331 -10.46 19.94 5.51
CA THR A 331 -11.71 19.53 4.89
C THR A 331 -12.46 18.64 5.89
N PRO A 332 -13.68 18.96 6.33
CA PRO A 332 -14.42 18.13 7.26
C PRO A 332 -14.61 16.73 6.71
N PHE A 333 -14.40 15.73 7.57
CA PHE A 333 -14.69 14.35 7.23
C PHE A 333 -16.20 14.13 7.14
N GLN A 334 -16.66 13.59 6.00
CA GLN A 334 -18.05 13.20 5.82
C GLN A 334 -18.13 11.82 5.18
N THR A 335 -19.03 11.00 5.70
CA THR A 335 -19.35 9.70 5.10
C THR A 335 -20.30 9.89 3.92
N TYR A 336 -20.09 9.15 2.84
CA TYR A 336 -20.98 9.15 1.70
C TYR A 336 -21.93 7.95 1.75
N PRO A 337 -23.23 8.14 1.53
CA PRO A 337 -24.16 7.04 1.36
C PRO A 337 -23.75 6.17 0.15
N LYS A 338 -23.80 4.84 0.33
CA LYS A 338 -23.43 3.87 -0.73
C LYS A 338 -24.23 4.03 -2.04
N GLU A 339 -25.42 4.61 -1.95
CA GLU A 339 -26.36 4.77 -3.07
C GLU A 339 -25.90 5.81 -4.12
N LEU A 340 -24.96 6.67 -3.81
CA LEU A 340 -24.42 7.68 -4.73
C LEU A 340 -23.19 7.22 -5.52
N GLN A 341 -22.84 5.95 -5.46
CA GLN A 341 -21.70 5.36 -6.19
C GLN A 341 -22.10 4.96 -7.62
N ARG A 342 -22.41 5.90 -8.47
CA ARG A 342 -22.45 5.67 -9.91
C ARG A 342 -21.39 6.53 -10.57
N TYR A 343 -20.23 5.93 -10.77
CA TYR A 343 -19.24 6.34 -11.78
C TYR A 343 -18.68 5.11 -12.47
#